data_c6e792ba805b0937f3029c6b351df564
#
_entry.id   c6e792ba805b0937f3029c6b351df564
#
_cell.length_a   1.000
_cell.length_b   1.000
_cell.length_c   1.000
_cell.angle_alpha   90.00
_cell.angle_beta   90.00
_cell.angle_gamma   90.00
#
_symmetry.space_group_name_H-M   'P 1'
#
loop_
_entity.id
_entity.type
_entity.pdbx_description
1 polymer ?
#
loop_
_entity_poly.entity_id
_entity_poly.type
_entity_poly.pdbx_seq_one_letter_code
_entity_poly.pdbx_strand_id
1 'polypeptide(L)'
;MLRRLSKNQPEEFKFTKVNLNWAKAQINKYPKGRQASAVIPLLWKAQEQEGWVSKPAIEFVAEFLDMPEVRVLEVATFYFMFHLNPVGSKAHFQVCGTTPCMLRGSEDLINVCKARISKKQHSLSTD
;
A
#
# COMPACT_ATOMS: atom_id res chain seq x y z
N MET A 1 -3.14 -16.25 -1.79
CA MET A 1 -2.42 -15.73 -0.61
C MET A 1 -3.30 -14.70 0.08
N LEU A 2 -3.57 -14.89 1.36
CA LEU A 2 -4.32 -13.90 2.14
C LEU A 2 -3.42 -12.71 2.48
N ARG A 3 -3.77 -11.53 1.98
CA ARG A 3 -3.10 -10.27 2.31
C ARG A 3 -3.75 -9.71 3.59
N ARG A 4 -2.97 -9.61 4.64
CA ARG A 4 -3.43 -9.11 5.94
C ARG A 4 -2.75 -7.80 6.29
N LEU A 5 -3.49 -6.95 7.00
CA LEU A 5 -2.94 -5.74 7.59
C LEU A 5 -1.86 -6.10 8.63
N SER A 6 -0.86 -5.23 8.76
CA SER A 6 0.14 -5.34 9.81
C SER A 6 -0.52 -5.42 11.20
N LYS A 7 0.08 -6.17 12.12
CA LYS A 7 -0.36 -6.19 13.53
C LYS A 7 -0.04 -4.88 14.23
N ASN A 8 1.07 -4.25 13.86
CA ASN A 8 1.49 -2.97 14.40
C ASN A 8 0.93 -1.87 13.49
N GLN A 9 0.06 -1.05 14.04
CA GLN A 9 -0.59 0.05 13.34
C GLN A 9 -0.21 1.38 14.01
N PRO A 10 -0.04 2.47 13.25
CA PRO A 10 0.08 3.80 13.83
C PRO A 10 -1.23 4.21 14.53
N GLU A 11 -1.15 5.16 15.44
CA GLU A 11 -2.32 5.64 16.20
C GLU A 11 -3.30 6.41 15.32
N GLU A 12 -2.78 7.24 14.40
CA GLU A 12 -3.61 8.02 13.49
C GLU A 12 -2.92 8.23 12.14
N PHE A 13 -3.73 8.63 11.15
CA PHE A 13 -3.26 9.05 9.84
C PHE A 13 -3.98 10.33 9.42
N LYS A 14 -3.23 11.28 8.87
CA LYS A 14 -3.77 12.49 8.24
C LYS A 14 -2.93 12.89 7.05
N PHE A 15 -3.57 13.31 5.97
CA PHE A 15 -2.83 13.93 4.88
C PHE A 15 -2.18 15.24 5.31
N THR A 16 -0.98 15.48 4.80
CA THR A 16 -0.37 16.81 4.85
C THR A 16 -1.27 17.83 4.14
N LYS A 17 -1.10 19.12 4.43
CA LYS A 17 -1.89 20.18 3.78
C LYS A 17 -1.81 20.12 2.24
N VAL A 18 -0.63 19.82 1.71
CA VAL A 18 -0.41 19.68 0.26
C VAL A 18 -1.19 18.50 -0.29
N ASN A 19 -1.06 17.32 0.36
CA ASN A 19 -1.76 16.11 -0.05
C ASN A 19 -3.28 16.22 0.10
N LEU A 20 -3.74 16.93 1.13
CA LEU A 20 -5.17 17.18 1.32
C LEU A 20 -5.76 18.04 0.19
N ASN A 21 -5.05 19.11 -0.22
CA ASN A 21 -5.47 19.93 -1.35
C ASN A 21 -5.47 19.11 -2.66
N TRP A 22 -4.45 18.28 -2.86
CA TRP A 22 -4.40 17.37 -4.00
C TRP A 22 -5.57 16.37 -3.99
N ALA A 23 -5.90 15.79 -2.82
CA ALA A 23 -7.00 14.85 -2.66
C ALA A 23 -8.36 15.48 -3.02
N LYS A 24 -8.60 16.72 -2.57
CA LYS A 24 -9.79 17.50 -2.95
C LYS A 24 -9.87 17.74 -4.46
N ALA A 25 -8.73 18.06 -5.08
CA ALA A 25 -8.66 18.23 -6.54
C ALA A 25 -8.95 16.92 -7.29
N GLN A 26 -8.53 15.76 -6.75
CA GLN A 26 -8.85 14.45 -7.35
C GLN A 26 -10.36 14.16 -7.32
N ILE A 27 -11.03 14.43 -6.20
CA ILE A 27 -12.48 14.23 -6.09
C ILE A 27 -13.23 15.07 -7.12
N ASN A 28 -12.81 16.31 -7.35
CA ASN A 28 -13.44 17.23 -8.29
C ASN A 28 -13.34 16.78 -9.78
N LYS A 29 -12.50 15.79 -10.09
CA LYS A 29 -12.43 15.20 -11.44
C LYS A 29 -13.60 14.27 -11.76
N TYR A 30 -14.32 13.82 -10.75
CA TYR A 30 -15.44 12.90 -10.89
C TYR A 30 -16.78 13.63 -10.77
N PRO A 31 -17.84 13.15 -11.42
CA PRO A 31 -19.18 13.71 -11.29
C PRO A 31 -19.65 13.72 -9.83
N LYS A 32 -20.54 14.63 -9.51
CA LYS A 32 -21.16 14.72 -8.17
C LYS A 32 -21.77 13.37 -7.77
N GLY A 33 -21.48 12.92 -6.55
CA GLY A 33 -21.93 11.62 -6.04
C GLY A 33 -21.08 10.42 -6.52
N ARG A 34 -20.00 10.63 -7.28
CA ARG A 34 -19.10 9.58 -7.76
C ARG A 34 -17.69 9.68 -7.18
N GLN A 35 -17.54 10.35 -6.05
CA GLN A 35 -16.25 10.51 -5.34
C GLN A 35 -15.57 9.18 -4.95
N ALA A 36 -16.32 8.10 -4.81
CA ALA A 36 -15.80 6.77 -4.55
C ALA A 36 -14.77 6.31 -5.60
N SER A 37 -14.85 6.82 -6.83
CA SER A 37 -13.87 6.52 -7.89
C SER A 37 -12.46 7.04 -7.57
N ALA A 38 -12.31 7.97 -6.63
CA ALA A 38 -11.02 8.49 -6.19
C ALA A 38 -10.30 7.59 -5.17
N VAL A 39 -10.86 6.45 -4.77
CA VAL A 39 -10.30 5.57 -3.74
C VAL A 39 -8.87 5.12 -4.06
N ILE A 40 -8.61 4.67 -5.28
CA ILE A 40 -7.29 4.19 -5.70
C ILE A 40 -6.24 5.30 -5.66
N PRO A 41 -6.44 6.48 -6.29
CA PRO A 41 -5.46 7.56 -6.20
C PRO A 41 -5.26 8.09 -4.77
N LEU A 42 -6.28 8.10 -3.92
CA LEU A 42 -6.13 8.53 -2.53
C LEU A 42 -5.32 7.52 -1.71
N LEU A 43 -5.58 6.22 -1.85
CA LEU A 43 -4.76 5.17 -1.22
C LEU A 43 -3.31 5.21 -1.70
N TRP A 44 -3.10 5.47 -2.99
CA TRP A 44 -1.75 5.65 -3.53
C TRP A 44 -1.04 6.85 -2.91
N LYS A 45 -1.73 7.97 -2.78
CA LYS A 45 -1.18 9.18 -2.13
C LYS A 45 -0.88 8.96 -0.65
N ALA A 46 -1.70 8.18 0.06
CA ALA A 46 -1.41 7.79 1.44
C ALA A 46 -0.14 6.92 1.51
N GLN A 47 0.03 5.98 0.59
CA GLN A 47 1.23 5.15 0.50
C GLN A 47 2.48 5.97 0.16
N GLU A 48 2.38 6.96 -0.74
CA GLU A 48 3.50 7.87 -1.04
C GLU A 48 3.93 8.67 0.20
N GLN A 49 2.97 9.05 1.04
CA GLN A 49 3.26 9.82 2.27
C GLN A 49 3.91 8.96 3.37
N GLU A 50 3.40 7.76 3.61
CA GLU A 50 3.78 6.92 4.76
C GLU A 50 4.65 5.71 4.37
N GLY A 51 4.83 5.45 3.09
CA GLY A 51 5.54 4.29 2.55
C GLY A 51 4.69 3.00 2.50
N TRP A 52 3.55 2.97 3.16
CA TRP A 52 2.61 1.84 3.18
C TRP A 52 1.20 2.32 3.52
N VAL A 53 0.21 1.45 3.34
CA VAL A 53 -1.19 1.74 3.65
C VAL A 53 -1.55 1.13 5.00
N SER A 54 -1.64 1.97 6.01
CA SER A 54 -2.05 1.57 7.36
C SER A 54 -3.57 1.50 7.51
N LYS A 55 -4.05 0.86 8.59
CA LYS A 55 -5.49 0.82 8.90
C LYS A 55 -6.06 2.23 9.11
N PRO A 56 -5.43 3.13 9.89
CA PRO A 56 -5.90 4.51 10.00
C PRO A 56 -5.94 5.26 8.67
N ALA A 57 -5.05 4.95 7.72
CA ALA A 57 -5.10 5.53 6.38
C ALA A 57 -6.34 5.06 5.59
N ILE A 58 -6.71 3.77 5.73
CA ILE A 58 -7.93 3.21 5.13
C ILE A 58 -9.17 3.89 5.72
N GLU A 59 -9.24 4.00 7.05
CA GLU A 59 -10.33 4.68 7.77
C GLU A 59 -10.46 6.15 7.34
N PHE A 60 -9.34 6.87 7.27
CA PHE A 60 -9.31 8.25 6.81
C PHE A 60 -9.82 8.41 5.37
N VAL A 61 -9.37 7.56 4.45
CA VAL A 61 -9.82 7.59 3.04
C VAL A 61 -11.31 7.26 2.95
N ALA A 62 -11.81 6.31 3.74
CA ALA A 62 -13.22 5.95 3.80
C ALA A 62 -14.09 7.13 4.25
N GLU A 63 -13.72 7.77 5.34
CA GLU A 63 -14.39 8.97 5.85
C GLU A 63 -14.34 10.11 4.83
N PHE A 64 -13.17 10.37 4.26
CA PHE A 64 -12.97 11.44 3.29
C PHE A 64 -13.78 11.28 2.00
N LEU A 65 -14.05 10.04 1.59
CA LEU A 65 -14.85 9.70 0.40
C LEU A 65 -16.32 9.39 0.70
N ASP A 66 -16.71 9.44 1.98
CA ASP A 66 -18.05 9.00 2.43
C ASP A 66 -18.37 7.57 1.96
N MET A 67 -17.43 6.66 2.22
CA MET A 67 -17.52 5.24 1.85
C MET A 67 -17.47 4.35 3.08
N PRO A 68 -18.12 3.18 3.07
CA PRO A 68 -17.89 2.16 4.10
C PRO A 68 -16.41 1.73 4.12
N GLU A 69 -15.82 1.64 5.31
CA GLU A 69 -14.41 1.22 5.51
C GLU A 69 -14.10 -0.11 4.80
N VAL A 70 -15.03 -1.06 4.88
CA VAL A 70 -14.87 -2.38 4.24
C VAL A 70 -14.65 -2.28 2.72
N ARG A 71 -15.24 -1.30 2.06
CA ARG A 71 -15.08 -1.09 0.61
C ARG A 71 -13.69 -0.56 0.28
N VAL A 72 -13.16 0.33 1.11
CA VAL A 72 -11.79 0.82 0.94
C VAL A 72 -10.79 -0.29 1.28
N LEU A 73 -11.05 -1.09 2.30
CA LEU A 73 -10.26 -2.26 2.66
C LEU A 73 -10.23 -3.30 1.52
N GLU A 74 -11.35 -3.56 0.87
CA GLU A 74 -11.42 -4.46 -0.30
C GLU A 74 -10.45 -3.99 -1.40
N VAL A 75 -10.44 -2.71 -1.72
CA VAL A 75 -9.54 -2.14 -2.73
C VAL A 75 -8.08 -2.26 -2.29
N ALA A 76 -7.76 -1.90 -1.06
CA ALA A 76 -6.40 -1.97 -0.53
C ALA A 76 -5.85 -3.40 -0.50
N THR A 77 -6.68 -4.39 -0.20
CA THR A 77 -6.27 -5.80 -0.16
C THR A 77 -6.27 -6.47 -1.52
N PHE A 78 -7.12 -6.02 -2.45
CA PHE A 78 -7.20 -6.57 -3.80
C PHE A 78 -5.98 -6.19 -4.65
N TYR A 79 -5.57 -4.93 -4.66
CA TYR A 79 -4.46 -4.47 -5.48
C TYR A 79 -3.11 -4.71 -4.81
N PHE A 80 -2.24 -5.51 -5.44
CA PHE A 80 -0.91 -5.83 -4.91
C PHE A 80 0.06 -4.65 -4.88
N MET A 81 -0.23 -3.56 -5.57
CA MET A 81 0.56 -2.34 -5.51
C MET A 81 0.51 -1.63 -4.15
N PHE A 82 -0.51 -1.91 -3.34
CA PHE A 82 -0.60 -1.37 -1.99
C PHE A 82 0.13 -2.25 -0.98
N HIS A 83 1.04 -1.67 -0.23
CA HIS A 83 1.76 -2.33 0.86
C HIS A 83 0.93 -2.23 2.14
N LEU A 84 0.54 -3.37 2.70
CA LEU A 84 -0.26 -3.44 3.94
C LEU A 84 0.61 -3.63 5.18
N ASN A 85 1.92 -3.65 5.00
CA ASN A 85 2.94 -3.72 6.04
C ASN A 85 4.00 -2.66 5.78
N PRO A 86 4.68 -2.15 6.82
CA PRO A 86 5.78 -1.22 6.65
C PRO A 86 6.84 -1.77 5.69
N VAL A 87 7.36 -0.92 4.83
CA VAL A 87 8.48 -1.24 3.93
C VAL A 87 9.78 -0.71 4.50
N GLY A 88 10.90 -1.27 4.06
CA GLY A 88 12.22 -0.85 4.53
C GLY A 88 12.52 0.62 4.21
N SER A 89 13.03 1.35 5.19
CA SER A 89 13.40 2.77 5.04
C SER A 89 14.71 2.96 4.27
N LYS A 90 15.62 1.99 4.30
CA LYS A 90 16.90 2.03 3.59
C LYS A 90 16.78 1.50 2.16
N ALA A 91 16.07 0.39 2.00
CA ALA A 91 15.88 -0.26 0.70
C ALA A 91 14.64 -1.15 0.71
N HIS A 92 13.99 -1.24 -0.44
CA HIS A 92 12.88 -2.13 -0.70
C HIS A 92 13.19 -2.95 -1.96
N PHE A 93 13.38 -4.25 -1.79
CA PHE A 93 13.69 -5.16 -2.90
C PHE A 93 12.43 -5.84 -3.41
N GLN A 94 12.17 -5.68 -4.69
CA GLN A 94 11.08 -6.36 -5.39
C GLN A 94 11.67 -7.26 -6.46
N VAL A 95 11.53 -8.56 -6.29
CA VAL A 95 12.03 -9.57 -7.23
C VAL A 95 10.86 -10.19 -7.97
N CYS A 96 10.87 -10.09 -9.28
CA CYS A 96 9.87 -10.71 -10.13
C CYS A 96 10.01 -12.23 -10.10
N GLY A 97 8.93 -12.93 -9.73
CA GLY A 97 8.85 -14.40 -9.71
C GLY A 97 7.93 -14.98 -10.79
N THR A 98 7.54 -14.20 -11.82
CA THR A 98 6.72 -14.69 -12.92
C THR A 98 7.50 -15.63 -13.84
N THR A 99 6.81 -16.39 -14.68
CA THR A 99 7.41 -17.43 -15.53
C THR A 99 8.63 -16.98 -16.33
N PRO A 100 8.62 -15.83 -17.04
CA PRO A 100 9.80 -15.38 -17.78
C PRO A 100 11.03 -15.15 -16.89
N CYS A 101 10.83 -14.48 -15.74
CA CYS A 101 11.92 -14.21 -14.80
C CYS A 101 12.41 -15.49 -14.10
N MET A 102 11.52 -16.42 -13.79
CA MET A 102 11.87 -17.73 -13.24
C MET A 102 12.79 -18.49 -14.19
N LEU A 103 12.44 -18.55 -15.48
CA LEU A 103 13.26 -19.19 -16.51
C LEU A 103 14.64 -18.52 -16.70
N ARG A 104 14.76 -17.25 -16.30
CA ARG A 104 16.01 -16.46 -16.36
C ARG A 104 16.78 -16.43 -15.05
N GLY A 105 16.40 -17.23 -14.05
CA GLY A 105 17.15 -17.40 -12.80
C GLY A 105 16.69 -16.50 -11.64
N SER A 106 15.44 -15.99 -11.63
CA SER A 106 14.94 -15.19 -10.51
C SER A 106 14.88 -15.94 -9.17
N GLU A 107 14.81 -17.28 -9.21
CA GLU A 107 14.84 -18.11 -7.99
C GLU A 107 16.15 -17.96 -7.23
N ASP A 108 17.27 -17.86 -7.93
CA ASP A 108 18.58 -17.64 -7.32
C ASP A 108 18.62 -16.27 -6.62
N LEU A 109 18.08 -15.22 -7.24
CA LEU A 109 17.96 -13.89 -6.62
C LEU A 109 17.05 -13.92 -5.39
N ILE A 110 15.92 -14.61 -5.47
CA ILE A 110 15.00 -14.79 -4.33
C ILE A 110 15.72 -15.50 -3.17
N ASN A 111 16.51 -16.53 -3.45
CA ASN A 111 17.27 -17.25 -2.43
C ASN A 111 18.34 -16.37 -1.78
N VAL A 112 19.02 -15.52 -2.54
CA VAL A 112 19.95 -14.52 -2.00
C VAL A 112 19.22 -13.54 -1.09
N CYS A 113 18.06 -13.02 -1.50
CA CYS A 113 17.24 -12.14 -0.68
C CYS A 113 16.78 -12.81 0.62
N LYS A 114 16.36 -14.08 0.55
CA LYS A 114 15.98 -14.86 1.74
C LYS A 114 17.14 -15.07 2.71
N ALA A 115 18.33 -15.25 2.20
CA ALA A 115 19.52 -15.48 3.00
C ALA A 115 20.06 -14.19 3.64
N ARG A 116 19.98 -13.06 2.94
CA ARG A 116 20.61 -11.81 3.32
C ARG A 116 19.70 -10.75 3.91
N ILE A 117 18.41 -10.77 3.59
CA ILE A 117 17.46 -9.75 4.01
C ILE A 117 16.45 -10.33 5.01
N SER A 118 15.56 -11.20 4.57
CA SER A 118 14.58 -11.84 5.42
C SER A 118 14.07 -13.15 4.82
N LYS A 119 13.91 -14.17 5.67
CA LYS A 119 13.33 -15.46 5.27
C LYS A 119 11.86 -15.36 4.85
N LYS A 120 11.14 -14.37 5.37
CA LYS A 120 9.72 -14.14 5.08
C LYS A 120 9.56 -12.95 4.15
N GLN A 121 8.71 -13.13 3.13
CA GLN A 121 8.26 -12.00 2.30
C GLN A 121 7.48 -10.99 3.16
N HIS A 122 7.54 -9.73 2.77
CA HIS A 122 6.86 -8.61 3.46
C HIS A 122 7.26 -8.45 4.93
N SER A 123 8.46 -8.82 5.30
CA SER A 123 9.04 -8.55 6.62
C SER A 123 10.32 -7.73 6.50
N LEU A 124 10.54 -6.91 7.52
CA LEU A 124 11.74 -6.09 7.61
C LEU A 124 12.92 -6.93 8.11
N SER A 125 14.14 -6.58 7.68
CA SER A 125 15.37 -7.06 8.33
C SER A 125 15.53 -6.39 9.70
N THR A 126 16.41 -6.94 10.52
CA THR A 126 16.72 -6.38 11.84
C THR A 126 17.80 -5.30 11.79
N ASP A 127 18.35 -5.01 10.62
CA ASP A 127 19.50 -4.10 10.43
C ASP A 127 19.08 -2.65 10.18
#